data_38fa027c53461fb1eb4863facae39e5d
#
_entry.id   38fa027c53461fb1eb4863facae39e5d
#
_cell.length_a   1.000
_cell.length_b   1.000
_cell.length_c   1.000
_cell.angle_alpha   90.00
_cell.angle_beta   90.00
_cell.angle_gamma   90.00
#
_symmetry.space_group_name_H-M   'P 1'
#
loop_
_entity.id
_entity.type
_entity.pdbx_description
1 polymer ?
#
loop_
_entity_poly.entity_id
_entity_poly.type
_entity_poly.pdbx_seq_one_letter_code
_entity_poly.pdbx_strand_id
1 'polypeptide(L)'
;MRPYQVYAVEALVRQALETKNNGYIWHTTGSGKTLTSFKASQILAQEEGIEKVFFLVDRKDLDSQTLAEFNKFEADSVDMTDNTHKLLKQMGDRTKPLILTTIQKMANAVKSGRKVIDSYREDRVVFIIDECHRTQFGEMHKLIHKHFKNAQYFGFTGTPRFPENPSQDGRVTADIFQECLHHYLIKDAIRDENVLGFSVEYISTFRGQFDEEDQERVAGINTNEVWMADQRLEDITKHILKNHSKKTKSKQYTALFTVQSIKMAIKYYDLFKQYAEGINVASIFTYGVNEPGNEDISTEHSRDSLKRIMKDYNETFSTNFSTDNFNGYFADVSKRIKKGVPGERLDILIVVDMFLTGFDSKPLNTLYVDRNLKYHSLLQAYSRTNRIEQETKPYGNIVCYRNLKYQTDEAIKLYSQTNDTNTVLMDSYAEYLTEFRAA
;
A
#
# COMPACT_ATOMS: atom_id res chain seq x y z
N MET A 1 3.64 23.41 -0.66
CA MET A 1 3.35 22.46 -1.77
C MET A 1 4.45 22.57 -2.83
N ARG A 2 4.80 21.47 -3.48
CA ARG A 2 5.74 21.44 -4.62
C ARG A 2 5.01 21.84 -5.91
N PRO A 3 5.71 22.29 -6.96
CA PRO A 3 5.06 22.78 -8.21
C PRO A 3 4.05 21.79 -8.81
N TYR A 4 4.42 20.51 -8.96
CA TYR A 4 3.51 19.50 -9.52
C TYR A 4 2.24 19.29 -8.67
N GLN A 5 2.31 19.49 -7.34
CA GLN A 5 1.14 19.42 -6.46
C GLN A 5 0.22 20.63 -6.66
N VAL A 6 0.79 21.81 -6.91
CA VAL A 6 0.02 23.02 -7.22
C VAL A 6 -0.74 22.81 -8.54
N TYR A 7 -0.06 22.37 -9.59
CA TYR A 7 -0.70 22.10 -10.89
C TYR A 7 -1.81 21.05 -10.78
N ALA A 8 -1.61 20.01 -10.00
CA ALA A 8 -2.64 18.99 -9.78
C ALA A 8 -3.87 19.54 -9.05
N VAL A 9 -3.67 20.39 -8.04
CA VAL A 9 -4.78 21.06 -7.32
C VAL A 9 -5.51 22.01 -8.26
N GLU A 10 -4.80 22.84 -9.01
CA GLU A 10 -5.40 23.77 -9.97
C GLU A 10 -6.21 23.05 -11.06
N ALA A 11 -5.67 21.96 -11.62
CA ALA A 11 -6.37 21.16 -12.62
C ALA A 11 -7.65 20.54 -12.05
N LEU A 12 -7.61 20.00 -10.84
CA LEU A 12 -8.78 19.41 -10.16
C LEU A 12 -9.83 20.47 -9.84
N VAL A 13 -9.42 21.61 -9.26
CA VAL A 13 -10.33 22.71 -8.90
C VAL A 13 -10.99 23.29 -10.16
N ARG A 14 -10.23 23.50 -11.24
CA ARG A 14 -10.77 23.93 -12.54
C ARG A 14 -11.80 22.94 -13.07
N GLN A 15 -11.47 21.65 -13.10
CA GLN A 15 -12.42 20.61 -13.53
C GLN A 15 -13.70 20.63 -12.72
N ALA A 16 -13.58 20.79 -11.40
CA ALA A 16 -14.73 20.83 -10.51
C ALA A 16 -15.62 22.07 -10.76
N LEU A 17 -15.04 23.22 -11.03
CA LEU A 17 -15.78 24.49 -11.18
C LEU A 17 -16.33 24.70 -12.58
N GLU A 18 -15.57 24.36 -13.62
CA GLU A 18 -15.93 24.63 -15.01
C GLU A 18 -16.74 23.52 -15.68
N THR A 19 -16.73 22.31 -15.10
CA THR A 19 -17.43 21.15 -15.70
C THR A 19 -18.29 20.41 -14.67
N LYS A 20 -19.01 19.38 -15.14
CA LYS A 20 -19.67 18.38 -14.30
C LYS A 20 -18.99 17.00 -14.36
N ASN A 21 -17.87 16.94 -15.04
CA ASN A 21 -17.14 15.69 -15.25
C ASN A 21 -16.35 15.33 -13.99
N ASN A 22 -16.13 14.03 -13.81
CA ASN A 22 -15.22 13.49 -12.81
C ASN A 22 -13.77 13.63 -13.29
N GLY A 23 -12.82 13.28 -12.42
CA GLY A 23 -11.41 13.24 -12.79
C GLY A 23 -10.56 12.45 -11.80
N TYR A 24 -9.32 12.15 -12.18
CA TYR A 24 -8.38 11.59 -11.24
C TYR A 24 -6.98 12.18 -11.39
N ILE A 25 -6.23 12.14 -10.29
CA ILE A 25 -4.84 12.54 -10.20
C ILE A 25 -4.00 11.28 -10.07
N TRP A 26 -3.07 11.10 -10.98
CA TRP A 26 -2.13 9.99 -10.97
C TRP A 26 -0.77 10.44 -10.44
N HIS A 27 -0.59 10.38 -9.16
CA HIS A 27 0.67 10.68 -8.49
C HIS A 27 1.26 9.44 -7.84
N THR A 28 2.52 9.14 -8.14
CA THR A 28 3.19 7.95 -7.61
C THR A 28 3.20 7.89 -6.08
N THR A 29 3.44 6.71 -5.55
CA THR A 29 3.55 6.51 -4.10
C THR A 29 4.73 7.33 -3.55
N GLY A 30 4.51 8.07 -2.46
CA GLY A 30 5.54 8.93 -1.86
C GLY A 30 5.59 10.36 -2.37
N SER A 31 4.77 10.72 -3.35
CA SER A 31 4.68 12.08 -3.90
C SER A 31 3.89 13.07 -3.04
N GLY A 32 3.35 12.66 -1.89
CA GLY A 32 2.53 13.51 -1.04
C GLY A 32 1.09 13.68 -1.53
N LYS A 33 0.47 12.63 -2.11
CA LYS A 33 -0.93 12.61 -2.56
C LYS A 33 -1.90 13.12 -1.51
N THR A 34 -1.75 12.66 -0.26
CA THR A 34 -2.62 13.04 0.86
C THR A 34 -2.64 14.55 1.09
N LEU A 35 -1.48 15.21 1.03
CA LEU A 35 -1.40 16.68 1.14
C LEU A 35 -2.10 17.37 -0.05
N THR A 36 -1.88 16.84 -1.27
CA THR A 36 -2.44 17.41 -2.50
C THR A 36 -3.96 17.29 -2.50
N SER A 37 -4.49 16.10 -2.19
CA SER A 37 -5.93 15.82 -2.15
C SER A 37 -6.64 16.60 -1.05
N PHE A 38 -6.01 16.71 0.13
CA PHE A 38 -6.58 17.49 1.23
C PHE A 38 -6.61 18.99 0.90
N LYS A 39 -5.56 19.52 0.27
CA LYS A 39 -5.54 20.93 -0.16
C LYS A 39 -6.62 21.24 -1.19
N ALA A 40 -6.82 20.37 -2.17
CA ALA A 40 -7.92 20.48 -3.13
C ALA A 40 -9.29 20.49 -2.41
N SER A 41 -9.47 19.60 -1.42
CA SER A 41 -10.68 19.53 -0.60
C SER A 41 -10.96 20.82 0.14
N GLN A 42 -9.94 21.43 0.75
CA GLN A 42 -10.06 22.71 1.48
C GLN A 42 -10.48 23.86 0.56
N ILE A 43 -9.89 23.93 -0.62
CA ILE A 43 -10.25 24.97 -1.61
C ILE A 43 -11.70 24.79 -2.04
N LEU A 44 -12.07 23.60 -2.49
CA LEU A 44 -13.43 23.33 -2.95
C LEU A 44 -14.50 23.52 -1.86
N ALA A 45 -14.14 23.27 -0.60
CA ALA A 45 -15.05 23.49 0.53
C ALA A 45 -15.34 24.99 0.81
N GLN A 46 -14.56 25.91 0.22
CA GLN A 46 -14.76 27.35 0.33
C GLN A 46 -15.45 27.97 -0.89
N GLU A 47 -15.69 27.16 -1.95
CA GLU A 47 -16.26 27.62 -3.20
C GLU A 47 -17.79 27.74 -3.11
N GLU A 48 -18.31 28.88 -3.54
CA GLU A 48 -19.75 29.11 -3.63
C GLU A 48 -20.39 28.12 -4.61
N GLY A 49 -21.53 27.55 -4.22
CA GLY A 49 -22.28 26.57 -5.02
C GLY A 49 -21.82 25.11 -4.85
N ILE A 50 -20.85 24.82 -4.02
CA ILE A 50 -20.54 23.47 -3.52
C ILE A 50 -21.09 23.36 -2.09
N GLU A 51 -22.14 22.56 -1.90
CA GLU A 51 -22.81 22.45 -0.60
C GLU A 51 -21.95 21.70 0.41
N LYS A 52 -21.20 20.67 -0.05
CA LYS A 52 -20.34 19.89 0.84
C LYS A 52 -19.24 19.14 0.06
N VAL A 53 -18.08 19.02 0.67
CA VAL A 53 -16.97 18.19 0.19
C VAL A 53 -16.82 17.01 1.13
N PHE A 54 -16.81 15.81 0.58
CA PHE A 54 -16.56 14.55 1.29
C PHE A 54 -15.20 14.00 0.89
N PHE A 55 -14.29 13.94 1.84
CA PHE A 55 -13.01 13.28 1.66
C PHE A 55 -13.13 11.83 2.13
N LEU A 56 -13.01 10.89 1.20
CA LEU A 56 -13.15 9.46 1.47
C LEU A 56 -11.79 8.76 1.48
N VAL A 57 -11.53 8.05 2.56
CA VAL A 57 -10.35 7.19 2.72
C VAL A 57 -10.78 5.74 2.92
N ASP A 58 -9.87 4.79 2.62
CA ASP A 58 -10.08 3.41 3.03
C ASP A 58 -9.82 3.27 4.53
N ARG A 59 -10.62 2.44 5.22
CA ARG A 59 -10.44 2.14 6.64
C ARG A 59 -9.05 1.59 6.95
N LYS A 60 -8.45 0.82 6.04
CA LYS A 60 -7.12 0.23 6.18
C LYS A 60 -6.00 1.28 6.14
N ASP A 61 -6.25 2.45 5.56
CA ASP A 61 -5.29 3.55 5.43
C ASP A 61 -5.35 4.55 6.59
N LEU A 62 -6.37 4.48 7.42
CA LEU A 62 -6.50 5.30 8.63
C LEU A 62 -5.61 4.74 9.74
N ASP A 63 -4.30 4.75 9.53
CA ASP A 63 -3.36 4.54 10.62
C ASP A 63 -3.21 5.81 11.48
N SER A 64 -2.56 5.68 12.63
CA SER A 64 -2.34 6.80 13.55
C SER A 64 -1.52 7.95 12.92
N GLN A 65 -0.72 7.66 11.91
CA GLN A 65 0.09 8.65 11.21
C GLN A 65 -0.76 9.47 10.23
N THR A 66 -1.58 8.81 9.42
CA THR A 66 -2.53 9.45 8.51
C THR A 66 -3.49 10.35 9.27
N LEU A 67 -3.99 9.87 10.42
CA LEU A 67 -4.82 10.66 11.32
C LEU A 67 -4.09 11.88 11.88
N ALA A 68 -2.84 11.71 12.32
CA ALA A 68 -2.03 12.82 12.81
C ALA A 68 -1.75 13.86 11.73
N GLU A 69 -1.58 13.44 10.47
CA GLU A 69 -1.44 14.33 9.33
C GLU A 69 -2.73 15.11 9.07
N PHE A 70 -3.87 14.45 9.03
CA PHE A 70 -5.16 15.13 8.84
C PHE A 70 -5.49 16.08 9.99
N ASN A 71 -5.27 15.67 11.25
CA ASN A 71 -5.51 16.53 12.40
C ASN A 71 -4.56 17.75 12.47
N LYS A 72 -3.39 17.71 11.82
CA LYS A 72 -2.54 18.89 11.63
C LYS A 72 -3.15 19.91 10.68
N PHE A 73 -3.95 19.46 9.71
CA PHE A 73 -4.59 20.33 8.74
C PHE A 73 -5.94 20.85 9.23
N GLU A 74 -6.69 20.04 9.97
CA GLU A 74 -7.99 20.39 10.54
C GLU A 74 -8.23 19.56 11.81
N ALA A 75 -8.19 20.22 12.98
CA ALA A 75 -8.40 19.56 14.27
C ALA A 75 -9.80 18.94 14.36
N ASP A 76 -9.89 17.72 14.89
CA ASP A 76 -11.14 16.94 15.04
C ASP A 76 -11.89 16.63 13.73
N SER A 77 -11.25 16.76 12.57
CA SER A 77 -11.85 16.44 11.27
C SER A 77 -12.06 14.95 11.07
N VAL A 78 -11.27 14.11 11.75
CA VAL A 78 -11.29 12.64 11.60
C VAL A 78 -11.81 11.95 12.84
N ASP A 79 -12.84 11.13 12.66
CA ASP A 79 -13.33 10.25 13.70
C ASP A 79 -13.03 8.77 13.37
N MET A 80 -12.25 8.13 14.26
CA MET A 80 -11.87 6.70 14.19
C MET A 80 -13.00 5.75 14.57
N THR A 81 -14.08 6.23 15.16
CA THR A 81 -15.15 5.35 15.62
C THR A 81 -15.95 4.76 14.45
N ASP A 82 -16.36 3.50 14.56
CA ASP A 82 -17.23 2.83 13.59
C ASP A 82 -18.66 3.42 13.54
N ASN A 83 -18.87 4.54 14.20
CA ASN A 83 -20.18 5.12 14.43
C ASN A 83 -20.62 6.02 13.26
N THR A 84 -21.47 5.48 12.40
CA THR A 84 -22.17 6.22 11.34
C THR A 84 -22.99 7.40 11.88
N HIS A 85 -23.40 7.36 13.16
CA HIS A 85 -24.19 8.42 13.78
C HIS A 85 -23.44 9.77 13.83
N LYS A 86 -22.14 9.77 14.10
CA LYS A 86 -21.32 11.00 14.12
C LYS A 86 -21.19 11.59 12.72
N LEU A 87 -21.00 10.76 11.69
CA LEU A 87 -21.03 11.21 10.30
C LEU A 87 -22.34 11.92 9.97
N LEU A 88 -23.47 11.32 10.31
CA LEU A 88 -24.80 11.91 10.06
C LEU A 88 -25.00 13.22 10.82
N LYS A 89 -24.47 13.34 12.05
CA LYS A 89 -24.49 14.59 12.81
C LYS A 89 -23.64 15.67 12.13
N GLN A 90 -22.43 15.34 11.65
CA GLN A 90 -21.57 16.27 10.90
C GLN A 90 -22.20 16.68 9.57
N MET A 91 -22.90 15.78 8.89
CA MET A 91 -23.64 16.11 7.67
C MET A 91 -24.78 17.11 7.94
N GLY A 92 -25.46 17.00 9.07
CA GLY A 92 -26.51 17.97 9.48
C GLY A 92 -25.98 19.34 9.84
N ASP A 93 -24.68 19.48 10.08
CA ASP A 93 -24.02 20.74 10.42
C ASP A 93 -23.56 21.46 9.14
N ARG A 94 -24.28 22.50 8.75
CA ARG A 94 -23.93 23.30 7.54
C ARG A 94 -22.69 24.16 7.72
N THR A 95 -22.21 24.36 8.95
CA THR A 95 -20.97 25.12 9.23
C THR A 95 -19.72 24.31 8.92
N LYS A 96 -19.86 23.00 8.65
CA LYS A 96 -18.76 22.08 8.30
C LYS A 96 -18.83 21.71 6.81
N PRO A 97 -18.25 22.53 5.92
CA PRO A 97 -18.30 22.27 4.46
C PRO A 97 -17.44 21.08 4.02
N LEU A 98 -16.42 20.71 4.80
CA LEU A 98 -15.54 19.55 4.57
C LEU A 98 -15.77 18.47 5.62
N ILE A 99 -16.02 17.25 5.17
CA ILE A 99 -16.16 16.07 6.05
C ILE A 99 -15.19 14.98 5.58
N LEU A 100 -14.33 14.56 6.50
CA LEU A 100 -13.45 13.40 6.30
C LEU A 100 -14.10 12.16 6.90
N THR A 101 -14.20 11.09 6.08
CA THR A 101 -14.83 9.83 6.53
C THR A 101 -14.29 8.64 5.74
N THR A 102 -14.65 7.42 6.16
CA THR A 102 -14.33 6.24 5.36
C THR A 102 -15.44 5.93 4.36
N ILE A 103 -15.07 5.28 3.23
CA ILE A 103 -16.06 4.85 2.25
C ILE A 103 -17.10 3.91 2.86
N GLN A 104 -16.69 3.06 3.81
CA GLN A 104 -17.58 2.13 4.52
C GLN A 104 -18.65 2.89 5.34
N LYS A 105 -18.24 3.93 6.08
CA LYS A 105 -19.17 4.76 6.86
C LYS A 105 -20.13 5.51 5.94
N MET A 106 -19.65 6.07 4.83
CA MET A 106 -20.48 6.74 3.84
C MET A 106 -21.50 5.77 3.22
N ALA A 107 -21.08 4.58 2.81
CA ALA A 107 -21.98 3.55 2.29
C ALA A 107 -23.03 3.12 3.32
N ASN A 108 -22.66 2.98 4.59
CA ASN A 108 -23.59 2.67 5.68
C ASN A 108 -24.57 3.83 5.97
N ALA A 109 -24.10 5.08 5.85
CA ALA A 109 -24.97 6.25 5.97
C ALA A 109 -26.03 6.25 4.87
N VAL A 110 -25.65 5.99 3.61
CA VAL A 110 -26.58 5.87 2.48
C VAL A 110 -27.59 4.74 2.72
N LYS A 111 -27.13 3.56 3.15
CA LYS A 111 -28.03 2.42 3.47
C LYS A 111 -29.01 2.72 4.60
N SER A 112 -28.68 3.64 5.50
CA SER A 112 -29.55 3.97 6.64
C SER A 112 -30.83 4.69 6.24
N GLY A 113 -30.91 5.30 5.05
CA GLY A 113 -32.10 6.03 4.54
C GLY A 113 -32.56 7.17 5.45
N ARG A 114 -31.64 7.80 6.19
CA ARG A 114 -32.00 8.90 7.10
C ARG A 114 -32.17 10.20 6.33
N LYS A 115 -33.13 11.03 6.73
CA LYS A 115 -33.46 12.33 6.09
C LYS A 115 -32.27 13.23 5.84
N VAL A 116 -31.28 13.23 6.74
CA VAL A 116 -30.08 14.07 6.60
C VAL A 116 -29.20 13.66 5.40
N ILE A 117 -29.13 12.37 5.06
CA ILE A 117 -28.39 11.91 3.88
C ILE A 117 -29.21 12.16 2.60
N ASP A 118 -30.52 11.99 2.69
CA ASP A 118 -31.42 12.21 1.56
C ASP A 118 -31.49 13.69 1.15
N SER A 119 -31.27 14.64 2.07
CA SER A 119 -31.23 16.06 1.75
C SER A 119 -30.12 16.45 0.78
N TYR A 120 -29.01 15.68 0.73
CA TYR A 120 -27.91 15.92 -0.20
C TYR A 120 -28.05 15.24 -1.55
N ARG A 121 -29.18 14.56 -1.80
CA ARG A 121 -29.35 13.73 -3.00
C ARG A 121 -29.22 14.51 -4.31
N GLU A 122 -29.77 15.70 -4.35
CA GLU A 122 -29.77 16.60 -5.51
C GLU A 122 -28.81 17.78 -5.35
N ASP A 123 -28.19 17.92 -4.16
CA ASP A 123 -27.27 18.99 -3.88
C ASP A 123 -25.94 18.76 -4.63
N ARG A 124 -25.27 19.87 -4.99
CA ARG A 124 -23.95 19.83 -5.57
C ARG A 124 -22.93 19.49 -4.50
N VAL A 125 -22.45 18.26 -4.50
CA VAL A 125 -21.43 17.77 -3.57
C VAL A 125 -20.20 17.26 -4.34
N VAL A 126 -19.04 17.32 -3.71
CA VAL A 126 -17.79 16.82 -4.28
C VAL A 126 -17.25 15.70 -3.39
N PHE A 127 -16.89 14.60 -4.02
CA PHE A 127 -16.19 13.48 -3.36
C PHE A 127 -14.73 13.46 -3.80
N ILE A 128 -13.81 13.52 -2.85
CA ILE A 128 -12.39 13.28 -3.08
C ILE A 128 -12.03 11.94 -2.44
N ILE A 129 -11.44 11.04 -3.23
CA ILE A 129 -11.23 9.64 -2.87
C ILE A 129 -9.74 9.33 -2.95
N ASP A 130 -9.12 9.13 -1.80
CA ASP A 130 -7.71 8.73 -1.74
C ASP A 130 -7.56 7.21 -1.99
N GLU A 131 -6.42 6.80 -2.58
CA GLU A 131 -6.11 5.42 -2.99
C GLU A 131 -7.25 4.75 -3.78
N CYS A 132 -7.82 5.48 -4.74
CA CYS A 132 -9.05 5.11 -5.46
C CYS A 132 -8.97 3.85 -6.33
N HIS A 133 -7.77 3.25 -6.49
CA HIS A 133 -7.56 2.00 -7.24
C HIS A 133 -8.02 0.73 -6.49
N ARG A 134 -8.39 0.83 -5.23
CA ARG A 134 -8.73 -0.35 -4.41
C ARG A 134 -10.06 -0.97 -4.81
N THR A 135 -10.09 -2.30 -4.86
CA THR A 135 -11.26 -3.09 -5.29
C THR A 135 -12.50 -2.90 -4.42
N GLN A 136 -12.32 -2.48 -3.16
CA GLN A 136 -13.45 -2.23 -2.25
C GLN A 136 -14.35 -1.07 -2.68
N PHE A 137 -13.89 -0.21 -3.59
CA PHE A 137 -14.69 0.86 -4.15
C PHE A 137 -15.81 0.39 -5.10
N GLY A 138 -15.74 -0.83 -5.65
CA GLY A 138 -16.69 -1.33 -6.63
C GLY A 138 -18.15 -1.17 -6.21
N GLU A 139 -18.61 -1.94 -5.25
CA GLU A 139 -20.03 -1.95 -4.83
C GLU A 139 -20.40 -0.73 -3.97
N MET A 140 -19.54 -0.31 -3.05
CA MET A 140 -19.77 0.85 -2.20
C MET A 140 -19.80 2.14 -3.01
N HIS A 141 -18.90 2.28 -3.97
CA HIS A 141 -18.90 3.42 -4.90
C HIS A 141 -20.19 3.48 -5.72
N LYS A 142 -20.64 2.35 -6.30
CA LYS A 142 -21.92 2.28 -7.03
C LYS A 142 -23.10 2.74 -6.18
N LEU A 143 -23.13 2.32 -4.90
CA LEU A 143 -24.18 2.70 -3.97
C LEU A 143 -24.18 4.22 -3.71
N ILE A 144 -23.03 4.80 -3.43
CA ILE A 144 -22.85 6.23 -3.18
C ILE A 144 -23.23 7.02 -4.43
N HIS A 145 -22.68 6.62 -5.59
CA HIS A 145 -22.96 7.29 -6.88
C HIS A 145 -24.45 7.27 -7.24
N LYS A 146 -25.15 6.17 -6.97
CA LYS A 146 -26.61 6.05 -7.20
C LYS A 146 -27.41 6.99 -6.30
N HIS A 147 -26.92 7.27 -5.09
CA HIS A 147 -27.61 8.13 -4.14
C HIS A 147 -27.44 9.61 -4.46
N PHE A 148 -26.19 10.08 -4.65
CA PHE A 148 -25.85 11.48 -4.88
C PHE A 148 -25.86 11.78 -6.39
N LYS A 149 -26.97 12.33 -6.90
CA LYS A 149 -27.19 12.48 -8.35
C LYS A 149 -26.45 13.66 -8.96
N ASN A 150 -26.15 14.71 -8.18
CA ASN A 150 -25.44 15.91 -8.62
C ASN A 150 -24.05 15.99 -7.99
N ALA A 151 -23.39 14.83 -7.84
CA ALA A 151 -22.05 14.74 -7.27
C ALA A 151 -20.98 14.64 -8.33
N GLN A 152 -19.81 15.24 -8.06
CA GLN A 152 -18.57 15.00 -8.80
C GLN A 152 -17.61 14.16 -7.96
N TYR A 153 -16.83 13.31 -8.62
CA TYR A 153 -15.91 12.36 -8.00
C TYR A 153 -14.50 12.56 -8.51
N PHE A 154 -13.57 12.82 -7.60
CA PHE A 154 -12.15 12.98 -7.92
C PHE A 154 -11.33 11.93 -7.20
N GLY A 155 -10.61 11.10 -7.98
CA GLY A 155 -9.77 10.03 -7.48
C GLY A 155 -8.30 10.43 -7.35
N PHE A 156 -7.63 9.97 -6.30
CA PHE A 156 -6.17 10.06 -6.18
C PHE A 156 -5.60 8.64 -6.12
N THR A 157 -4.59 8.35 -6.93
CA THR A 157 -3.93 7.04 -6.94
C THR A 157 -2.49 7.12 -7.43
N GLY A 158 -1.64 6.24 -6.90
CA GLY A 158 -0.28 6.02 -7.42
C GLY A 158 -0.22 4.95 -8.50
N THR A 159 -1.25 4.11 -8.57
CA THR A 159 -1.29 2.93 -9.43
C THR A 159 -2.70 2.76 -10.02
N PRO A 160 -3.07 3.57 -11.02
CA PRO A 160 -4.36 3.42 -11.70
C PRO A 160 -4.58 2.00 -12.21
N ARG A 161 -5.84 1.61 -12.36
CA ARG A 161 -6.24 0.39 -13.06
C ARG A 161 -6.35 0.66 -14.53
N PHE A 162 -5.69 -0.15 -15.34
CA PHE A 162 -5.67 -0.13 -16.79
C PHE A 162 -6.29 -1.42 -17.37
N PRO A 163 -6.50 -1.53 -18.68
CA PRO A 163 -6.98 -2.76 -19.31
C PRO A 163 -6.10 -3.99 -19.01
N GLU A 164 -4.80 -3.79 -18.81
CA GLU A 164 -3.81 -4.84 -18.47
C GLU A 164 -3.96 -5.34 -17.02
N ASN A 165 -4.55 -4.53 -16.15
CA ASN A 165 -4.74 -4.87 -14.73
C ASN A 165 -6.09 -4.35 -14.18
N PRO A 166 -7.22 -4.73 -14.76
CA PRO A 166 -8.53 -4.24 -14.33
C PRO A 166 -8.83 -4.63 -12.88
N SER A 167 -9.83 -4.01 -12.30
CA SER A 167 -10.38 -4.40 -11.00
C SER A 167 -11.09 -5.77 -11.10
N GLN A 168 -11.48 -6.36 -9.96
CA GLN A 168 -12.17 -7.66 -9.94
C GLN A 168 -13.50 -7.66 -10.71
N ASP A 169 -14.15 -6.50 -10.84
CA ASP A 169 -15.39 -6.33 -11.62
C ASP A 169 -15.13 -5.89 -13.08
N GLY A 170 -13.89 -5.98 -13.53
CA GLY A 170 -13.46 -5.68 -14.91
C GLY A 170 -13.27 -4.21 -15.23
N ARG A 171 -13.56 -3.27 -14.30
CA ARG A 171 -13.45 -1.82 -14.56
C ARG A 171 -12.01 -1.32 -14.40
N VAL A 172 -11.71 -0.29 -15.16
CA VAL A 172 -10.48 0.50 -15.07
C VAL A 172 -10.74 1.85 -14.36
N THR A 173 -9.68 2.57 -13.99
CA THR A 173 -9.82 3.84 -13.26
C THR A 173 -10.59 4.87 -14.10
N ALA A 174 -10.38 4.91 -15.40
CA ALA A 174 -11.08 5.82 -16.30
C ALA A 174 -12.59 5.55 -16.43
N ASP A 175 -13.05 4.30 -16.24
CA ASP A 175 -14.48 3.97 -16.24
C ASP A 175 -15.23 4.63 -15.07
N ILE A 176 -14.52 4.93 -13.99
CA ILE A 176 -15.08 5.52 -12.78
C ILE A 176 -14.87 7.03 -12.73
N PHE A 177 -13.66 7.48 -13.06
CA PHE A 177 -13.24 8.87 -12.87
C PHE A 177 -13.07 9.62 -14.20
N GLN A 178 -13.29 8.98 -15.35
CA GLN A 178 -13.22 9.55 -16.69
C GLN A 178 -11.79 9.98 -17.07
N GLU A 179 -11.34 11.16 -16.73
CA GLU A 179 -10.14 11.79 -17.24
C GLU A 179 -9.01 11.87 -16.19
N CYS A 180 -7.76 11.63 -16.65
CA CYS A 180 -6.57 11.92 -15.87
C CYS A 180 -6.23 13.41 -15.97
N LEU A 181 -6.48 14.16 -14.91
CA LEU A 181 -6.30 15.61 -14.89
C LEU A 181 -4.84 16.03 -14.76
N HIS A 182 -4.05 15.23 -14.05
CA HIS A 182 -2.62 15.46 -13.86
C HIS A 182 -1.92 14.16 -13.50
N HIS A 183 -0.69 13.99 -14.01
CA HIS A 183 0.15 12.86 -13.64
C HIS A 183 1.53 13.32 -13.13
N TYR A 184 2.04 12.59 -12.16
CA TYR A 184 3.40 12.70 -11.67
C TYR A 184 3.89 11.29 -11.37
N LEU A 185 4.61 10.73 -12.36
CA LEU A 185 4.95 9.32 -12.44
C LEU A 185 6.16 8.98 -11.55
N ILE A 186 6.42 7.69 -11.38
CA ILE A 186 7.57 7.25 -10.56
C ILE A 186 8.90 7.73 -11.13
N LYS A 187 9.06 7.73 -12.46
CA LYS A 187 10.27 8.27 -13.13
C LYS A 187 10.49 9.75 -12.84
N ASP A 188 9.40 10.54 -12.82
CA ASP A 188 9.47 11.96 -12.53
C ASP A 188 9.86 12.20 -11.08
N ALA A 189 9.29 11.41 -10.17
CA ALA A 189 9.57 11.50 -8.74
C ALA A 189 11.02 11.07 -8.39
N ILE A 190 11.61 10.13 -9.13
CA ILE A 190 13.02 9.74 -9.00
C ILE A 190 13.93 10.85 -9.56
N ARG A 191 13.64 11.35 -10.76
CA ARG A 191 14.39 12.45 -11.38
C ARG A 191 14.42 13.70 -10.49
N ASP A 192 13.29 14.03 -9.86
CA ASP A 192 13.12 15.19 -8.98
C ASP A 192 13.58 14.88 -7.53
N GLU A 193 14.22 13.74 -7.29
CA GLU A 193 14.72 13.31 -5.98
C GLU A 193 13.65 13.33 -4.88
N ASN A 194 12.41 12.99 -5.22
CA ASN A 194 11.30 12.90 -4.26
C ASN A 194 11.11 11.48 -3.71
N VAL A 195 11.58 10.48 -4.47
CA VAL A 195 11.65 9.08 -4.09
C VAL A 195 12.91 8.46 -4.68
N LEU A 196 13.32 7.29 -4.17
CA LEU A 196 14.48 6.55 -4.67
C LEU A 196 14.06 5.57 -5.76
N GLY A 197 15.00 5.21 -6.64
CA GLY A 197 14.89 4.06 -7.53
C GLY A 197 15.04 2.73 -6.79
N PHE A 198 15.02 1.62 -7.52
CA PHE A 198 15.11 0.27 -6.95
C PHE A 198 16.31 -0.48 -7.49
N SER A 199 17.01 -1.18 -6.59
CA SER A 199 17.92 -2.26 -6.95
C SER A 199 17.20 -3.59 -6.75
N VAL A 200 16.98 -4.34 -7.82
CA VAL A 200 16.22 -5.59 -7.80
C VAL A 200 17.14 -6.77 -8.08
N GLU A 201 17.13 -7.74 -7.17
CA GLU A 201 17.91 -8.98 -7.27
C GLU A 201 16.95 -10.16 -7.38
N TYR A 202 17.14 -11.00 -8.38
CA TYR A 202 16.33 -12.19 -8.62
C TYR A 202 17.13 -13.44 -8.25
N ILE A 203 16.66 -14.16 -7.24
CA ILE A 203 17.29 -15.41 -6.76
C ILE A 203 16.47 -16.59 -7.28
N SER A 204 17.05 -17.35 -8.18
CA SER A 204 16.41 -18.57 -8.68
C SER A 204 16.37 -19.62 -7.57
N THR A 205 15.18 -19.99 -7.13
CA THR A 205 14.92 -21.04 -6.15
C THR A 205 14.33 -22.31 -6.78
N PHE A 206 14.14 -22.28 -8.09
CA PHE A 206 13.60 -23.39 -8.85
C PHE A 206 14.34 -23.51 -10.20
N ARG A 207 14.71 -24.74 -10.59
CA ARG A 207 15.30 -25.06 -11.89
C ARG A 207 14.25 -25.75 -12.75
N GLY A 208 13.52 -25.02 -13.56
CA GLY A 208 12.52 -25.52 -14.50
C GLY A 208 12.42 -24.63 -15.73
N GLN A 209 11.82 -25.13 -16.81
CA GLN A 209 11.42 -24.30 -17.93
C GLN A 209 10.12 -23.60 -17.53
N PHE A 210 10.14 -22.28 -17.49
CA PHE A 210 8.98 -21.46 -17.25
C PHE A 210 8.48 -20.90 -18.59
N ASP A 211 7.16 -20.85 -18.74
CA ASP A 211 6.55 -20.00 -19.75
C ASP A 211 6.71 -18.54 -19.31
N GLU A 212 7.14 -17.64 -20.19
CA GLU A 212 7.42 -16.25 -19.84
C GLU A 212 6.18 -15.50 -19.32
N GLU A 213 5.00 -15.90 -19.77
CA GLU A 213 3.73 -15.26 -19.39
C GLU A 213 3.05 -15.90 -18.16
N ASP A 214 3.23 -17.20 -17.91
CA ASP A 214 2.54 -17.92 -16.81
C ASP A 214 3.53 -18.79 -16.00
N GLN A 215 4.39 -18.11 -15.25
CA GLN A 215 5.52 -18.71 -14.51
C GLN A 215 5.11 -19.63 -13.36
N GLU A 216 3.83 -19.79 -13.07
CA GLU A 216 3.33 -20.70 -12.04
C GLU A 216 2.91 -22.08 -12.54
N ARG A 217 2.83 -22.28 -13.86
CA ARG A 217 2.41 -23.56 -14.44
C ARG A 217 3.56 -24.31 -15.08
N VAL A 218 4.10 -25.26 -14.33
CA VAL A 218 4.94 -26.30 -14.92
C VAL A 218 4.07 -27.55 -15.15
N ALA A 219 3.96 -28.01 -16.39
CA ALA A 219 3.14 -29.14 -16.71
C ALA A 219 3.52 -30.39 -15.88
N GLY A 220 2.56 -30.93 -15.13
CA GLY A 220 2.75 -32.13 -14.31
C GLY A 220 3.34 -31.89 -12.91
N ILE A 221 3.56 -30.67 -12.49
CA ILE A 221 4.06 -30.35 -11.14
C ILE A 221 3.00 -29.55 -10.37
N ASN A 222 2.71 -29.96 -9.13
CA ASN A 222 1.95 -29.15 -8.18
C ASN A 222 2.85 -28.00 -7.69
N THR A 223 2.70 -26.82 -8.28
CA THR A 223 3.54 -25.66 -7.97
C THR A 223 3.44 -25.24 -6.51
N ASN A 224 2.30 -25.44 -5.83
CA ASN A 224 2.16 -25.16 -4.41
C ASN A 224 3.07 -26.03 -3.53
N GLU A 225 3.28 -27.30 -3.89
CA GLU A 225 4.21 -28.19 -3.18
C GLU A 225 5.65 -27.70 -3.33
N VAL A 226 6.03 -27.26 -4.53
CA VAL A 226 7.37 -26.72 -4.79
C VAL A 226 7.61 -25.47 -3.95
N TRP A 227 6.65 -24.53 -3.95
CA TRP A 227 6.78 -23.28 -3.20
C TRP A 227 6.79 -23.49 -1.69
N MET A 228 6.14 -24.54 -1.21
CA MET A 228 6.05 -24.87 0.22
C MET A 228 7.08 -25.93 0.67
N ALA A 229 8.01 -26.35 -0.21
CA ALA A 229 9.03 -27.33 0.12
C ALA A 229 9.93 -26.85 1.26
N ASP A 230 10.06 -27.64 2.32
CA ASP A 230 10.74 -27.24 3.56
C ASP A 230 12.20 -26.85 3.31
N GLN A 231 12.93 -27.61 2.48
CA GLN A 231 14.31 -27.28 2.11
C GLN A 231 14.43 -25.92 1.43
N ARG A 232 13.49 -25.59 0.51
CA ARG A 232 13.46 -24.30 -0.17
C ARG A 232 13.25 -23.13 0.82
N LEU A 233 12.30 -23.27 1.74
CA LEU A 233 12.02 -22.24 2.75
C LEU A 233 13.23 -22.05 3.69
N GLU A 234 13.88 -23.14 4.06
CA GLU A 234 15.09 -23.12 4.87
C GLU A 234 16.25 -22.41 4.15
N ASP A 235 16.49 -22.74 2.87
CA ASP A 235 17.56 -22.14 2.06
C ASP A 235 17.32 -20.64 1.87
N ILE A 236 16.08 -20.20 1.64
CA ILE A 236 15.70 -18.80 1.57
C ILE A 236 15.96 -18.10 2.91
N THR A 237 15.54 -18.71 4.02
CA THR A 237 15.78 -18.15 5.36
C THR A 237 17.26 -17.95 5.61
N LYS A 238 18.09 -18.97 5.34
CA LYS A 238 19.57 -18.88 5.48
C LYS A 238 20.16 -17.81 4.55
N HIS A 239 19.66 -17.71 3.31
CA HIS A 239 20.09 -16.68 2.37
C HIS A 239 19.78 -15.27 2.89
N ILE A 240 18.55 -15.05 3.41
CA ILE A 240 18.16 -13.77 4.03
C ILE A 240 19.11 -13.44 5.19
N LEU A 241 19.26 -14.35 6.15
CA LEU A 241 20.09 -14.11 7.33
C LEU A 241 21.55 -13.81 6.97
N LYS A 242 22.13 -14.54 6.03
CA LYS A 242 23.49 -14.32 5.55
C LYS A 242 23.70 -12.93 4.96
N ASN A 243 22.69 -12.40 4.24
CA ASN A 243 22.82 -11.14 3.48
C ASN A 243 22.14 -9.95 4.18
N HIS A 244 21.36 -10.16 5.22
CA HIS A 244 20.55 -9.13 5.86
C HIS A 244 21.38 -7.95 6.36
N SER A 245 22.49 -8.20 7.06
CA SER A 245 23.37 -7.16 7.56
C SER A 245 23.92 -6.29 6.42
N LYS A 246 24.33 -6.89 5.29
CA LYS A 246 24.81 -6.16 4.11
C LYS A 246 23.68 -5.31 3.49
N LYS A 247 22.49 -5.90 3.28
CA LYS A 247 21.34 -5.20 2.66
C LYS A 247 20.83 -4.06 3.52
N THR A 248 20.85 -4.21 4.84
CA THR A 248 20.36 -3.20 5.80
C THR A 248 21.47 -2.32 6.39
N LYS A 249 22.67 -2.32 5.78
CA LYS A 249 23.85 -1.56 6.27
C LYS A 249 24.08 -1.78 7.76
N SER A 250 24.45 -3.00 8.12
CA SER A 250 24.73 -3.41 9.51
C SER A 250 23.54 -3.12 10.46
N LYS A 251 22.33 -3.41 9.99
CA LYS A 251 21.07 -3.16 10.68
C LYS A 251 20.77 -1.67 10.97
N GLN A 252 21.32 -0.76 10.19
CA GLN A 252 20.89 0.64 10.22
C GLN A 252 19.45 0.78 9.73
N TYR A 253 19.05 -0.07 8.79
CA TYR A 253 17.73 -0.10 8.16
C TYR A 253 16.95 -1.37 8.55
N THR A 254 15.66 -1.36 8.23
CA THR A 254 14.73 -2.47 8.49
C THR A 254 14.27 -3.12 7.17
N ALA A 255 13.68 -4.31 7.28
CA ALA A 255 13.17 -5.05 6.13
C ALA A 255 11.75 -5.54 6.33
N LEU A 256 10.98 -5.60 5.22
CA LEU A 256 9.77 -6.39 5.12
C LEU A 256 10.08 -7.69 4.37
N PHE A 257 9.43 -8.77 4.77
CA PHE A 257 9.42 -10.01 4.03
C PHE A 257 7.97 -10.40 3.70
N THR A 258 7.60 -10.27 2.43
CA THR A 258 6.25 -10.62 1.97
C THR A 258 6.21 -12.02 1.39
N VAL A 259 5.21 -12.79 1.80
CA VAL A 259 5.03 -14.19 1.43
C VAL A 259 3.62 -14.46 0.94
N GLN A 260 3.42 -15.59 0.23
CA GLN A 260 2.20 -15.89 -0.49
C GLN A 260 0.99 -16.18 0.40
N SER A 261 1.20 -16.79 1.58
CA SER A 261 0.10 -17.24 2.42
C SER A 261 0.45 -17.19 3.91
N ILE A 262 -0.56 -17.25 4.77
CA ILE A 262 -0.41 -17.34 6.23
C ILE A 262 0.39 -18.58 6.61
N LYS A 263 0.14 -19.72 5.97
CA LYS A 263 0.89 -20.98 6.18
C LYS A 263 2.39 -20.79 5.94
N MET A 264 2.72 -20.13 4.84
CA MET A 264 4.11 -19.80 4.51
C MET A 264 4.71 -18.82 5.53
N ALA A 265 3.96 -17.82 5.98
CA ALA A 265 4.40 -16.87 6.99
C ALA A 265 4.74 -17.55 8.33
N ILE A 266 3.91 -18.51 8.76
CA ILE A 266 4.12 -19.28 9.98
C ILE A 266 5.39 -20.15 9.87
N LYS A 267 5.54 -20.89 8.74
CA LYS A 267 6.75 -21.71 8.50
C LYS A 267 8.03 -20.86 8.49
N TYR A 268 8.02 -19.74 7.79
CA TYR A 268 9.17 -18.82 7.80
C TYR A 268 9.45 -18.27 9.18
N TYR A 269 8.42 -17.88 9.92
CA TYR A 269 8.62 -17.41 11.30
C TYR A 269 9.33 -18.46 12.17
N ASP A 270 8.93 -19.73 12.08
CA ASP A 270 9.55 -20.82 12.81
C ASP A 270 11.01 -21.04 12.41
N LEU A 271 11.32 -20.99 11.11
CA LEU A 271 12.68 -21.06 10.59
C LEU A 271 13.55 -19.87 11.08
N PHE A 272 13.01 -18.66 11.08
CA PHE A 272 13.73 -17.51 11.64
C PHE A 272 13.96 -17.67 13.14
N LYS A 273 13.01 -18.18 13.91
CA LYS A 273 13.22 -18.47 15.34
C LYS A 273 14.33 -19.50 15.57
N GLN A 274 14.47 -20.45 14.66
CA GLN A 274 15.50 -21.49 14.72
C GLN A 274 16.91 -20.98 14.38
N TYR A 275 17.01 -20.12 13.36
CA TYR A 275 18.29 -19.75 12.74
C TYR A 275 18.74 -18.30 12.99
N ALA A 276 17.84 -17.38 13.37
CA ALA A 276 18.19 -15.97 13.51
C ALA A 276 18.83 -15.70 14.89
N GLU A 277 20.12 -15.36 14.87
CA GLU A 277 20.82 -14.86 16.04
C GLU A 277 20.93 -13.35 16.04
N GLY A 278 20.46 -12.70 17.10
CA GLY A 278 20.54 -11.25 17.26
C GLY A 278 19.78 -10.42 16.22
N ILE A 279 18.77 -11.00 15.57
CA ILE A 279 17.85 -10.34 14.63
C ILE A 279 16.43 -10.44 15.18
N ASN A 280 15.77 -9.31 15.40
CA ASN A 280 14.40 -9.25 15.88
C ASN A 280 13.42 -9.46 14.71
N VAL A 281 12.70 -10.58 14.74
CA VAL A 281 11.73 -10.95 13.70
C VAL A 281 10.33 -11.03 14.31
N ALA A 282 9.35 -10.48 13.62
CA ALA A 282 7.94 -10.68 13.94
C ALA A 282 7.16 -11.05 12.68
N SER A 283 5.97 -11.59 12.88
CA SER A 283 5.03 -11.83 11.80
C SER A 283 3.66 -11.29 12.16
N ILE A 284 2.97 -10.72 11.17
CA ILE A 284 1.63 -10.19 11.34
C ILE A 284 0.74 -10.54 10.15
N PHE A 285 -0.44 -11.06 10.44
CA PHE A 285 -1.47 -11.41 9.46
C PHE A 285 -2.85 -11.35 10.09
N THR A 286 -3.89 -11.18 9.26
CA THR A 286 -5.29 -11.27 9.70
C THR A 286 -5.75 -12.72 9.59
N TYR A 287 -6.49 -13.20 10.57
CA TYR A 287 -7.02 -14.58 10.61
C TYR A 287 -8.49 -14.66 10.12
N GLY A 288 -8.95 -13.70 9.32
CA GLY A 288 -10.29 -13.70 8.72
C GLY A 288 -10.42 -14.71 7.57
N VAL A 289 -11.55 -15.37 7.50
CA VAL A 289 -11.96 -16.27 6.41
C VAL A 289 -12.13 -15.42 5.15
N ASN A 290 -11.53 -15.78 4.02
CA ASN A 290 -11.72 -15.23 2.66
C ASN A 290 -10.61 -14.36 2.06
N GLU A 291 -9.34 -14.62 2.36
CA GLU A 291 -8.28 -14.12 1.49
C GLU A 291 -7.89 -15.21 0.47
N PRO A 292 -7.74 -14.87 -0.84
CA PRO A 292 -7.27 -15.84 -1.84
C PRO A 292 -5.92 -16.44 -1.43
N GLY A 293 -5.82 -17.77 -1.38
CA GLY A 293 -4.60 -18.48 -0.96
C GLY A 293 -4.59 -18.98 0.49
N ASN A 294 -5.63 -18.72 1.29
CA ASN A 294 -5.75 -19.20 2.67
C ASN A 294 -6.69 -20.41 2.83
N GLU A 295 -7.07 -21.07 1.73
CA GLU A 295 -8.05 -22.15 1.71
C GLU A 295 -7.62 -23.41 2.49
N ASP A 296 -6.32 -23.56 2.79
CA ASP A 296 -5.73 -24.76 3.38
C ASP A 296 -5.52 -24.70 4.91
N ILE A 297 -5.87 -23.60 5.60
CA ILE A 297 -5.66 -23.50 7.04
C ILE A 297 -6.99 -23.16 7.74
N SER A 298 -7.33 -23.95 8.77
CA SER A 298 -8.47 -23.60 9.62
C SER A 298 -8.19 -22.25 10.33
N THR A 299 -9.22 -21.43 10.47
CA THR A 299 -9.16 -20.13 11.18
C THR A 299 -8.61 -20.29 12.60
N GLU A 300 -8.91 -21.42 13.24
CA GLU A 300 -8.44 -21.76 14.59
C GLU A 300 -6.91 -21.95 14.61
N HIS A 301 -6.36 -22.71 13.67
CA HIS A 301 -4.90 -22.91 13.58
C HIS A 301 -4.14 -21.60 13.32
N SER A 302 -4.67 -20.73 12.45
CA SER A 302 -4.08 -19.41 12.19
C SER A 302 -4.11 -18.52 13.42
N ARG A 303 -5.19 -18.55 14.21
CA ARG A 303 -5.34 -17.79 15.45
C ARG A 303 -4.36 -18.28 16.53
N ASP A 304 -4.20 -19.57 16.69
CA ASP A 304 -3.29 -20.14 17.69
C ASP A 304 -1.82 -19.90 17.33
N SER A 305 -1.49 -19.97 16.05
CA SER A 305 -0.15 -19.58 15.57
C SER A 305 0.13 -18.11 15.83
N LEU A 306 -0.84 -17.22 15.58
CA LEU A 306 -0.68 -15.80 15.88
C LEU A 306 -0.53 -15.54 17.39
N LYS A 307 -1.27 -16.24 18.25
CA LYS A 307 -1.10 -16.16 19.73
C LYS A 307 0.33 -16.53 20.14
N ARG A 308 0.88 -17.59 19.56
CA ARG A 308 2.26 -18.04 19.83
C ARG A 308 3.27 -16.97 19.39
N ILE A 309 3.12 -16.43 18.17
CA ILE A 309 3.96 -15.36 17.65
C ILE A 309 3.88 -14.11 18.55
N MET A 310 2.69 -13.72 18.98
CA MET A 310 2.50 -12.60 19.91
C MET A 310 3.12 -12.86 21.28
N LYS A 311 3.09 -14.08 21.77
CA LYS A 311 3.76 -14.45 23.03
C LYS A 311 5.27 -14.25 22.92
N ASP A 312 5.90 -14.76 21.87
CA ASP A 312 7.33 -14.57 21.61
C ASP A 312 7.70 -13.09 21.48
N TYR A 313 6.84 -12.32 20.81
CA TYR A 313 6.99 -10.88 20.68
C TYR A 313 6.93 -10.16 22.03
N ASN A 314 5.96 -10.53 22.88
CA ASN A 314 5.82 -9.98 24.23
C ASN A 314 7.05 -10.24 25.09
N GLU A 315 7.61 -11.45 25.01
CA GLU A 315 8.85 -11.82 25.71
C GLU A 315 10.04 -10.99 25.20
N THR A 316 10.16 -10.81 23.89
CA THR A 316 11.27 -10.04 23.27
C THR A 316 11.23 -8.56 23.65
N PHE A 317 10.04 -7.97 23.66
CA PHE A 317 9.87 -6.51 23.78
C PHE A 317 9.24 -6.06 25.11
N SER A 318 9.05 -6.98 26.06
CA SER A 318 8.43 -6.71 27.39
C SER A 318 7.04 -6.04 27.23
N THR A 319 6.22 -6.59 26.33
CA THR A 319 4.84 -6.12 26.06
C THR A 319 3.81 -7.16 26.51
N ASN A 320 2.52 -6.85 26.40
CA ASN A 320 1.42 -7.73 26.80
C ASN A 320 0.26 -7.69 25.81
N PHE A 321 0.51 -8.08 24.55
CA PHE A 321 -0.52 -8.14 23.51
C PHE A 321 -1.17 -9.53 23.47
N SER A 322 -2.45 -9.55 23.06
CA SER A 322 -3.22 -10.76 22.79
C SER A 322 -4.01 -10.60 21.50
N THR A 323 -4.56 -11.69 20.99
CA THR A 323 -5.43 -11.65 19.80
C THR A 323 -6.67 -10.76 19.98
N ASP A 324 -7.11 -10.55 21.23
CA ASP A 324 -8.23 -9.66 21.52
C ASP A 324 -7.80 -8.18 21.46
N ASN A 325 -6.50 -7.89 21.60
CA ASN A 325 -5.90 -6.56 21.40
C ASN A 325 -5.01 -6.52 20.16
N PHE A 326 -5.49 -7.07 19.04
CA PHE A 326 -4.75 -7.09 17.78
C PHE A 326 -4.35 -5.70 17.28
N ASN A 327 -5.22 -4.70 17.44
CA ASN A 327 -4.92 -3.32 17.05
C ASN A 327 -3.74 -2.73 17.84
N GLY A 328 -3.61 -3.05 19.11
CA GLY A 328 -2.45 -2.65 19.91
C GLY A 328 -1.15 -3.30 19.42
N TYR A 329 -1.20 -4.59 19.11
CA TYR A 329 -0.08 -5.31 18.51
C TYR A 329 0.33 -4.71 17.16
N PHE A 330 -0.64 -4.47 16.25
CA PHE A 330 -0.41 -3.83 14.96
C PHE A 330 0.27 -2.46 15.11
N ALA A 331 -0.22 -1.63 16.04
CA ALA A 331 0.33 -0.30 16.28
C ALA A 331 1.77 -0.36 16.81
N ASP A 332 2.08 -1.28 17.73
CA ASP A 332 3.44 -1.42 18.27
C ASP A 332 4.41 -1.99 17.22
N VAL A 333 4.03 -3.02 16.47
CA VAL A 333 4.79 -3.55 15.32
C VAL A 333 5.08 -2.44 14.31
N SER A 334 4.05 -1.65 13.94
CA SER A 334 4.18 -0.51 13.03
C SER A 334 5.16 0.55 13.57
N LYS A 335 5.15 0.81 14.87
CA LYS A 335 6.07 1.74 15.52
C LYS A 335 7.50 1.20 15.53
N ARG A 336 7.70 -0.10 15.84
CA ARG A 336 9.04 -0.70 15.95
C ARG A 336 9.74 -0.84 14.61
N ILE A 337 9.03 -1.17 13.54
CA ILE A 337 9.63 -1.26 12.19
C ILE A 337 10.06 0.13 11.65
N LYS A 338 9.54 1.22 12.24
CA LYS A 338 9.91 2.62 11.95
C LYS A 338 11.02 3.15 12.85
N LYS A 339 11.42 2.43 13.90
CA LYS A 339 12.46 2.89 14.82
C LYS A 339 13.86 2.74 14.21
N GLY A 340 14.69 3.76 14.41
CA GLY A 340 16.10 3.75 14.01
C GLY A 340 17.05 3.10 15.03
N VAL A 341 16.58 2.80 16.27
CA VAL A 341 17.46 2.32 17.38
C VAL A 341 17.52 0.80 17.38
N PRO A 342 18.72 0.19 17.17
CA PRO A 342 18.92 -1.25 17.31
C PRO A 342 18.48 -1.77 18.70
N GLY A 343 17.95 -3.00 18.76
CA GLY A 343 17.49 -3.64 20.00
C GLY A 343 16.05 -3.30 20.38
N GLU A 344 15.57 -2.08 20.10
CA GLU A 344 14.18 -1.69 20.35
C GLU A 344 13.27 -1.82 19.12
N ARG A 345 13.85 -2.11 17.96
CA ARG A 345 13.17 -2.20 16.68
C ARG A 345 13.00 -3.63 16.21
N LEU A 346 12.09 -3.81 15.29
CA LEU A 346 12.05 -4.98 14.43
C LEU A 346 13.06 -4.82 13.30
N ASP A 347 13.86 -5.85 13.05
CA ASP A 347 14.78 -5.91 11.92
C ASP A 347 14.07 -6.44 10.68
N ILE A 348 13.25 -7.49 10.83
CA ILE A 348 12.46 -8.11 9.76
C ILE A 348 11.01 -8.29 10.21
N LEU A 349 10.07 -7.84 9.38
CA LEU A 349 8.64 -8.09 9.56
C LEU A 349 8.11 -8.97 8.43
N ILE A 350 7.63 -10.17 8.79
CA ILE A 350 7.01 -11.11 7.85
C ILE A 350 5.53 -10.76 7.70
N VAL A 351 5.09 -10.56 6.45
CA VAL A 351 3.72 -10.14 6.12
C VAL A 351 3.16 -10.93 4.94
N VAL A 352 1.84 -11.08 4.90
CA VAL A 352 1.16 -11.58 3.70
C VAL A 352 0.74 -10.37 2.84
N ASP A 353 -0.28 -9.60 3.23
CA ASP A 353 -0.76 -8.42 2.50
C ASP A 353 -0.62 -7.12 3.29
N MET A 354 -0.59 -7.23 4.61
CA MET A 354 -0.47 -6.08 5.50
C MET A 354 0.86 -5.35 5.28
N PHE A 355 0.88 -4.05 5.46
CA PHE A 355 2.05 -3.18 5.26
C PHE A 355 2.53 -3.00 3.80
N LEU A 356 2.00 -3.74 2.83
CA LEU A 356 2.36 -3.56 1.42
C LEU A 356 1.69 -2.32 0.80
N THR A 357 0.61 -1.86 1.38
CA THR A 357 -0.12 -0.65 0.97
C THR A 357 -0.34 0.26 2.18
N GLY A 358 -0.35 1.57 1.97
CA GLY A 358 -0.65 2.57 3.02
C GLY A 358 0.43 2.75 4.10
N PHE A 359 1.45 1.89 4.18
CA PHE A 359 2.51 1.98 5.18
C PHE A 359 3.67 2.86 4.70
N ASP A 360 4.09 3.79 5.54
CA ASP A 360 5.22 4.68 5.28
C ASP A 360 6.29 4.56 6.37
N SER A 361 7.52 4.28 5.95
CA SER A 361 8.67 4.11 6.85
C SER A 361 9.96 4.49 6.15
N LYS A 362 10.64 5.53 6.63
CA LYS A 362 11.94 5.94 6.11
C LYS A 362 13.03 4.89 6.36
N PRO A 363 13.15 4.29 7.56
CA PRO A 363 14.14 3.24 7.84
C PRO A 363 13.94 1.95 7.06
N LEU A 364 12.79 1.74 6.43
CA LEU A 364 12.55 0.56 5.62
C LEU A 364 13.28 0.69 4.28
N ASN A 365 14.35 -0.08 4.08
CA ASN A 365 15.13 -0.05 2.84
C ASN A 365 15.12 -1.36 2.07
N THR A 366 14.69 -2.46 2.67
CA THR A 366 14.77 -3.78 2.03
C THR A 366 13.41 -4.48 2.02
N LEU A 367 13.05 -5.05 0.88
CA LEU A 367 11.89 -5.91 0.71
C LEU A 367 12.35 -7.27 0.17
N TYR A 368 12.12 -8.32 0.96
CA TYR A 368 12.23 -9.70 0.52
C TYR A 368 10.88 -10.16 -0.02
N VAL A 369 10.85 -10.85 -1.16
CA VAL A 369 9.61 -11.24 -1.85
C VAL A 369 9.63 -12.73 -2.17
N ASP A 370 8.76 -13.50 -1.51
CA ASP A 370 8.46 -14.90 -1.87
C ASP A 370 6.95 -15.06 -2.14
N ARG A 371 6.47 -14.27 -3.07
CA ARG A 371 5.10 -14.33 -3.55
C ARG A 371 5.00 -13.83 -4.98
N ASN A 372 3.92 -14.18 -5.65
CA ASN A 372 3.63 -13.64 -6.96
C ASN A 372 2.99 -12.25 -6.84
N LEU A 373 3.64 -11.25 -7.44
CA LEU A 373 3.17 -9.87 -7.49
C LEU A 373 3.12 -9.42 -8.94
N LYS A 374 2.06 -8.71 -9.33
CA LYS A 374 1.87 -8.19 -10.68
C LYS A 374 1.43 -6.73 -10.64
N TYR A 375 1.85 -5.93 -11.61
CA TYR A 375 1.39 -4.56 -11.84
C TYR A 375 1.34 -3.69 -10.57
N HIS A 376 0.15 -3.22 -10.19
CA HIS A 376 -0.05 -2.31 -9.07
C HIS A 376 0.45 -2.88 -7.73
N SER A 377 0.19 -4.17 -7.45
CA SER A 377 0.61 -4.81 -6.19
C SER A 377 2.13 -4.92 -6.09
N LEU A 378 2.81 -5.18 -7.22
CA LEU A 378 4.27 -5.22 -7.30
C LEU A 378 4.86 -3.83 -7.03
N LEU A 379 4.41 -2.81 -7.77
CA LEU A 379 4.96 -1.46 -7.64
C LEU A 379 4.67 -0.86 -6.25
N GLN A 380 3.49 -1.13 -5.68
CA GLN A 380 3.15 -0.69 -4.34
C GLN A 380 4.04 -1.33 -3.27
N ALA A 381 4.31 -2.64 -3.39
CA ALA A 381 5.22 -3.33 -2.48
C ALA A 381 6.65 -2.78 -2.58
N TYR A 382 7.18 -2.62 -3.79
CA TYR A 382 8.51 -2.04 -4.01
C TYR A 382 8.61 -0.62 -3.44
N SER A 383 7.58 0.20 -3.65
CA SER A 383 7.51 1.58 -3.17
C SER A 383 7.46 1.72 -1.64
N ARG A 384 7.44 0.64 -0.88
CA ARG A 384 7.66 0.69 0.57
C ARG A 384 9.11 1.01 0.93
N THR A 385 10.06 0.66 0.06
CA THR A 385 11.49 0.80 0.31
C THR A 385 12.10 2.09 -0.22
N ASN A 386 11.38 2.87 -1.01
CA ASN A 386 11.93 3.99 -1.78
C ASN A 386 11.79 5.38 -1.12
N ARG A 387 11.53 5.43 0.18
CA ARG A 387 11.51 6.70 0.91
C ARG A 387 12.90 7.23 1.10
N ILE A 388 13.08 8.53 0.83
CA ILE A 388 14.35 9.21 1.06
C ILE A 388 14.63 9.28 2.55
N GLU A 389 15.81 8.84 2.94
CA GLU A 389 16.35 8.99 4.29
C GLU A 389 17.87 9.15 4.18
N GLN A 390 18.36 10.36 4.38
CA GLN A 390 19.78 10.73 4.40
C GLN A 390 20.62 10.16 3.21
N GLU A 391 21.82 10.60 3.05
CA GLU A 391 22.78 10.19 2.01
C GLU A 391 23.13 8.69 2.06
N THR A 392 22.81 8.01 3.15
CA THR A 392 23.14 6.61 3.36
C THR A 392 22.17 5.61 2.70
N LYS A 393 21.01 6.05 2.16
CA LYS A 393 20.02 5.22 1.48
C LYS A 393 19.92 5.59 0.00
N PRO A 394 20.76 5.04 -0.88
CA PRO A 394 20.79 5.44 -2.29
C PRO A 394 19.60 4.89 -3.10
N TYR A 395 19.04 3.74 -2.72
CA TYR A 395 17.92 3.08 -3.40
C TYR A 395 17.15 2.15 -2.44
N GLY A 396 15.97 1.68 -2.88
CA GLY A 396 15.27 0.59 -2.25
C GLY A 396 15.81 -0.77 -2.72
N ASN A 397 16.15 -1.67 -1.76
CA ASN A 397 16.60 -3.02 -2.07
C ASN A 397 15.42 -3.97 -2.20
N ILE A 398 15.31 -4.67 -3.31
CA ILE A 398 14.31 -5.70 -3.54
C ILE A 398 15.02 -7.02 -3.82
N VAL A 399 14.67 -8.06 -3.08
CA VAL A 399 15.21 -9.42 -3.30
C VAL A 399 14.05 -10.38 -3.55
N CYS A 400 13.94 -10.86 -4.77
CA CYS A 400 12.86 -11.73 -5.23
C CYS A 400 13.30 -13.20 -5.23
N TYR A 401 12.56 -14.05 -4.53
CA TYR A 401 12.70 -15.51 -4.52
C TYR A 401 11.69 -16.19 -5.45
N ARG A 402 10.98 -15.41 -6.23
CA ARG A 402 10.16 -15.79 -7.38
C ARG A 402 10.74 -15.15 -8.62
N ASN A 403 10.52 -15.74 -9.79
CA ASN A 403 10.95 -15.12 -11.03
C ASN A 403 9.98 -13.97 -11.39
N LEU A 404 10.23 -12.78 -10.87
CA LEU A 404 9.39 -11.60 -11.09
C LEU A 404 10.00 -10.62 -12.12
N LYS A 405 11.04 -11.02 -12.89
CA LYS A 405 11.70 -10.10 -13.82
C LYS A 405 10.73 -9.53 -14.85
N TYR A 406 10.00 -10.41 -15.54
CA TYR A 406 9.00 -9.99 -16.52
C TYR A 406 7.91 -9.10 -15.91
N GLN A 407 7.34 -9.52 -14.76
CA GLN A 407 6.31 -8.73 -14.06
C GLN A 407 6.81 -7.37 -13.58
N THR A 408 8.09 -7.30 -13.20
CA THR A 408 8.73 -6.04 -12.81
C THR A 408 8.86 -5.10 -14.01
N ASP A 409 9.37 -5.61 -15.13
CA ASP A 409 9.55 -4.81 -16.34
C ASP A 409 8.21 -4.29 -16.87
N GLU A 410 7.19 -5.16 -16.93
CA GLU A 410 5.83 -4.75 -17.37
C GLU A 410 5.17 -3.74 -16.42
N ALA A 411 5.30 -3.93 -15.11
CA ALA A 411 4.79 -2.97 -14.15
C ALA A 411 5.48 -1.61 -14.26
N ILE A 412 6.81 -1.59 -14.44
CA ILE A 412 7.56 -0.35 -14.60
C ILE A 412 7.16 0.34 -15.90
N LYS A 413 7.11 -0.36 -17.04
CA LYS A 413 6.67 0.21 -18.32
C LYS A 413 5.29 0.84 -18.20
N LEU A 414 4.34 0.13 -17.60
CA LEU A 414 2.97 0.60 -17.46
C LEU A 414 2.89 1.87 -16.59
N TYR A 415 3.56 1.89 -15.42
CA TYR A 415 3.42 2.95 -14.44
C TYR A 415 4.44 4.10 -14.58
N SER A 416 5.48 3.93 -15.36
CA SER A 416 6.39 5.01 -15.72
C SER A 416 6.12 5.58 -17.12
N GLN A 417 5.24 4.92 -17.89
CA GLN A 417 4.96 5.31 -19.30
C GLN A 417 6.24 5.48 -20.11
N THR A 418 7.17 4.53 -19.98
CA THR A 418 8.42 4.46 -20.76
C THR A 418 8.83 3.01 -20.94
N ASN A 419 9.47 2.71 -22.05
CA ASN A 419 10.08 1.42 -22.30
C ASN A 419 11.47 1.28 -21.64
N ASP A 420 12.05 2.39 -21.21
CA ASP A 420 13.33 2.42 -20.52
C ASP A 420 13.14 2.18 -19.01
N THR A 421 13.37 0.95 -18.57
CA THR A 421 13.24 0.56 -17.16
C THR A 421 14.37 1.12 -16.28
N ASN A 422 15.50 1.55 -16.85
CA ASN A 422 16.63 2.11 -16.11
C ASN A 422 16.31 3.48 -15.50
N THR A 423 15.23 4.12 -15.95
CA THR A 423 14.71 5.33 -15.29
C THR A 423 14.18 5.06 -13.88
N VAL A 424 13.92 3.80 -13.52
CA VAL A 424 13.33 3.38 -12.24
C VAL A 424 14.21 2.34 -11.53
N LEU A 425 14.83 1.44 -12.30
CA LEU A 425 15.73 0.41 -11.80
C LEU A 425 17.17 0.89 -11.86
N MET A 426 17.94 0.55 -10.83
CA MET A 426 19.39 0.70 -10.86
C MET A 426 20.00 -0.42 -11.72
N ASP A 427 21.05 -0.09 -12.45
CA ASP A 427 21.81 -1.06 -13.21
C ASP A 427 22.36 -2.17 -12.31
N SER A 428 22.57 -3.35 -12.87
CA SER A 428 23.18 -4.45 -12.14
C SER A 428 24.65 -4.16 -11.80
N TYR A 429 25.15 -4.81 -10.75
CA TYR A 429 26.59 -4.68 -10.41
C TYR A 429 27.50 -5.04 -11.59
N ALA A 430 27.10 -5.99 -12.43
CA ALA A 430 27.87 -6.40 -13.60
C ALA A 430 27.92 -5.28 -14.67
N GLU A 431 26.81 -4.56 -14.86
CA GLU A 431 26.74 -3.41 -15.77
C GLU A 431 27.61 -2.27 -15.23
N TYR A 432 27.45 -1.86 -13.98
CA TYR A 432 28.34 -0.86 -13.35
C TYR A 432 29.83 -1.23 -13.40
N LEU A 433 30.15 -2.51 -13.17
CA LEU A 433 31.54 -2.98 -13.25
C LEU A 433 32.10 -2.88 -14.69
N THR A 434 31.25 -3.15 -15.68
CA THR A 434 31.61 -3.04 -17.10
C THR A 434 31.87 -1.59 -17.48
N GLU A 435 31.00 -0.67 -17.09
CA GLU A 435 31.14 0.76 -17.30
C GLU A 435 32.40 1.31 -16.60
N PHE A 436 32.61 0.93 -15.34
CA PHE A 436 33.80 1.34 -14.58
C PHE A 436 35.10 0.86 -15.19
N ARG A 437 35.13 -0.33 -15.82
CA ARG A 437 36.33 -0.85 -16.51
C ARG A 437 36.51 -0.22 -17.87
N ALA A 438 35.47 0.32 -18.48
CA ALA A 438 35.51 1.01 -19.76
C ALA A 438 35.91 2.48 -19.65
N ALA A 439 35.72 3.10 -18.47
CA ALA A 439 36.13 4.47 -18.14
C ALA A 439 37.59 4.52 -17.69
#